data_89f4beee85a670250178c2d628d47b62
#
_entry.id   89f4beee85a670250178c2d628d47b62
#
_cell.length_a   1.000
_cell.length_b   1.000
_cell.length_c   1.000
_cell.angle_alpha   90.00
_cell.angle_beta   90.00
_cell.angle_gamma   90.00
#
_symmetry.space_group_name_H-M   'P 1'
#
loop_
_entity.id
_entity.type
_entity.pdbx_description
1 polymer ?
#
loop_
_entity_poly.entity_id
_entity_poly.type
_entity_poly.pdbx_seq_one_letter_code
_entity_poly.pdbx_strand_id
1 'polypeptide(L)'
;MKQLLLTILFITFVLPLTAQSAGEMVTRPPKYEVRAAWVTAVYGLDWPRTRATSPEGIRKQKAELVEILDRLKDANFNTVLFQTRTRGDVLYRSKIEPFNSILTGKTAADPGYDPLAFAIEECHKRGMECHAWMVAIPLGNRKHVANLGNASVTKQKSAICVPYKREYFLNPGNPATKEYLMSLVREVVEKYDVDGVHFDYL
;
A
#
# COMPACT_ATOMS: atom_id res chain seq x y z
N MET A 1 33.34 -35.96 -85.35
CA MET A 1 32.12 -35.68 -84.60
C MET A 1 32.51 -35.67 -83.14
N LYS A 2 32.69 -34.50 -82.58
CA LYS A 2 33.11 -34.31 -81.19
C LYS A 2 31.90 -33.97 -80.36
N GLN A 3 31.49 -34.87 -79.47
CA GLN A 3 30.45 -34.57 -78.47
C GLN A 3 31.03 -33.68 -77.40
N LEU A 4 30.47 -32.51 -77.27
CA LEU A 4 30.80 -31.56 -76.22
C LEU A 4 29.97 -31.93 -75.00
N LEU A 5 30.62 -32.54 -73.98
CA LEU A 5 29.98 -32.76 -72.70
C LEU A 5 29.95 -31.44 -71.93
N LEU A 6 28.77 -30.87 -71.80
CA LEU A 6 28.53 -29.67 -71.00
C LEU A 6 28.32 -30.14 -69.55
N THR A 7 29.33 -30.00 -68.73
CA THR A 7 29.22 -30.27 -67.27
C THR A 7 28.70 -29.01 -66.63
N ILE A 8 27.42 -29.01 -66.27
CA ILE A 8 26.81 -27.94 -65.47
C ILE A 8 27.23 -28.16 -64.01
N LEU A 9 28.16 -27.32 -63.53
CA LEU A 9 28.58 -27.28 -62.14
C LEU A 9 27.48 -26.54 -61.35
N PHE A 10 26.60 -27.28 -60.67
CA PHE A 10 25.70 -26.74 -59.70
C PHE A 10 26.48 -26.36 -58.45
N ILE A 11 26.84 -25.09 -58.36
CA ILE A 11 27.34 -24.52 -57.09
C ILE A 11 26.13 -24.32 -56.21
N THR A 12 25.83 -25.27 -55.36
CA THR A 12 24.92 -25.10 -54.24
C THR A 12 25.52 -24.13 -53.26
N PHE A 13 25.16 -22.89 -53.34
CA PHE A 13 25.47 -21.90 -52.32
C PHE A 13 24.63 -22.27 -51.09
N VAL A 14 25.20 -23.08 -50.20
CA VAL A 14 24.66 -23.32 -48.87
C VAL A 14 24.90 -22.03 -48.07
N LEU A 15 23.97 -21.11 -48.13
CA LEU A 15 23.89 -20.02 -47.15
C LEU A 15 23.75 -20.69 -45.77
N PRO A 16 24.66 -20.44 -44.83
CA PRO A 16 24.40 -20.85 -43.47
C PRO A 16 23.16 -20.05 -43.04
N LEU A 17 22.02 -20.73 -42.93
CA LEU A 17 20.91 -20.23 -42.14
C LEU A 17 21.46 -20.18 -40.71
N THR A 18 22.07 -19.04 -40.36
CA THR A 18 22.22 -18.70 -38.95
C THR A 18 20.79 -18.54 -38.47
N ALA A 19 20.21 -19.62 -37.94
CA ALA A 19 19.16 -19.49 -37.00
C ALA A 19 19.68 -18.48 -35.98
N GLN A 20 19.26 -17.23 -36.10
CA GLN A 20 19.28 -16.35 -34.96
C GLN A 20 18.46 -17.11 -33.92
N SER A 21 19.18 -17.81 -33.03
CA SER A 21 18.60 -18.20 -31.76
C SER A 21 17.89 -16.94 -31.31
N ALA A 22 16.57 -17.00 -31.22
CA ALA A 22 15.79 -15.99 -30.51
C ALA A 22 16.55 -15.86 -29.21
N GLY A 23 17.33 -14.79 -29.10
CA GLY A 23 18.20 -14.59 -27.97
C GLY A 23 17.31 -14.78 -26.80
N GLU A 24 17.60 -15.73 -25.93
CA GLU A 24 17.05 -15.73 -24.60
C GLU A 24 17.14 -14.28 -24.18
N MET A 25 15.98 -13.62 -24.14
CA MET A 25 15.88 -12.34 -23.48
C MET A 25 16.24 -12.67 -22.05
N VAL A 26 17.54 -12.62 -21.75
CA VAL A 26 18.02 -12.56 -20.38
C VAL A 26 17.41 -11.27 -19.87
N THR A 27 16.17 -11.36 -19.41
CA THR A 27 15.54 -10.32 -18.65
C THR A 27 16.37 -10.21 -17.39
N ARG A 28 17.45 -9.40 -17.49
CA ARG A 28 18.13 -8.97 -16.28
C ARG A 28 17.04 -8.35 -15.43
N PRO A 29 16.81 -8.85 -14.20
CA PRO A 29 15.82 -8.23 -13.34
C PRO A 29 16.12 -6.73 -13.30
N PRO A 30 15.13 -5.87 -13.47
CA PRO A 30 15.38 -4.43 -13.47
C PRO A 30 16.17 -4.07 -12.22
N LYS A 31 17.19 -3.23 -12.36
CA LYS A 31 18.08 -2.82 -11.27
C LYS A 31 17.30 -2.21 -10.09
N TYR A 32 16.10 -1.71 -10.39
CA TYR A 32 15.18 -1.07 -9.45
C TYR A 32 13.78 -1.69 -9.55
N GLU A 33 13.68 -3.00 -9.36
CA GLU A 33 12.41 -3.68 -9.30
C GLU A 33 11.70 -3.38 -7.99
N VAL A 34 10.43 -2.96 -8.06
CA VAL A 34 9.56 -2.83 -6.89
C VAL A 34 8.85 -4.15 -6.64
N ARG A 35 9.13 -4.78 -5.51
CA ARG A 35 8.42 -5.94 -4.99
C ARG A 35 7.69 -5.53 -3.73
N ALA A 36 6.44 -5.10 -3.91
CA ALA A 36 5.64 -4.50 -2.87
C ALA A 36 4.55 -5.42 -2.35
N ALA A 37 4.23 -5.30 -1.06
CA ALA A 37 3.10 -5.96 -0.43
C ALA A 37 2.22 -4.93 0.30
N TRP A 38 0.89 -5.09 0.18
CA TRP A 38 -0.06 -4.38 1.02
C TRP A 38 -0.19 -5.07 2.36
N VAL A 39 -0.09 -4.30 3.43
CA VAL A 39 -0.40 -4.74 4.80
C VAL A 39 -1.65 -4.00 5.26
N THR A 40 -2.78 -4.70 5.26
CA THR A 40 -4.09 -4.11 5.57
C THR A 40 -4.44 -4.19 7.05
N ALA A 41 -5.04 -3.13 7.57
CA ALA A 41 -5.60 -3.07 8.90
C ALA A 41 -7.12 -3.27 8.93
N VAL A 42 -7.79 -3.15 7.78
CA VAL A 42 -9.25 -3.33 7.69
C VAL A 42 -9.64 -4.69 8.24
N TYR A 43 -10.53 -4.69 9.22
CA TYR A 43 -11.01 -5.89 9.93
C TYR A 43 -9.91 -6.73 10.61
N GLY A 44 -8.67 -6.23 10.71
CA GLY A 44 -7.54 -6.99 11.23
C GLY A 44 -7.14 -8.18 10.33
N LEU A 45 -7.35 -8.08 9.03
CA LEU A 45 -7.07 -9.18 8.08
C LEU A 45 -5.60 -9.57 8.12
N ASP A 46 -4.69 -8.59 8.04
CA ASP A 46 -3.26 -8.87 8.18
C ASP A 46 -2.77 -8.45 9.56
N TRP A 47 -3.08 -7.22 9.99
CA TRP A 47 -2.62 -6.63 11.23
C TRP A 47 -3.57 -5.50 11.69
N PRO A 48 -3.76 -5.27 13.02
CA PRO A 48 -3.33 -6.11 14.13
C PRO A 48 -4.36 -7.21 14.47
N ARG A 49 -3.88 -8.30 15.05
CA ARG A 49 -4.74 -9.34 15.63
C ARG A 49 -4.96 -9.12 17.13
N THR A 50 -3.93 -8.63 17.80
CA THR A 50 -3.97 -8.29 19.24
C THR A 50 -4.32 -6.82 19.42
N ARG A 51 -5.12 -6.51 20.45
CA ARG A 51 -5.46 -5.12 20.81
C ARG A 51 -4.46 -4.53 21.79
N ALA A 52 -4.04 -3.29 21.55
CA ALA A 52 -3.15 -2.52 22.41
C ALA A 52 -3.92 -1.88 23.58
N THR A 53 -4.36 -2.71 24.53
CA THR A 53 -5.11 -2.26 25.72
C THR A 53 -4.29 -2.35 27.02
N SER A 54 -3.08 -2.86 26.94
CA SER A 54 -2.13 -3.02 28.04
C SER A 54 -0.69 -3.01 27.50
N PRO A 55 0.32 -2.81 28.33
CA PRO A 55 1.72 -2.91 27.90
C PRO A 55 2.04 -4.24 27.20
N GLU A 56 1.48 -5.35 27.67
CA GLU A 56 1.61 -6.65 27.02
C GLU A 56 0.94 -6.70 25.66
N GLY A 57 -0.30 -6.17 25.54
CA GLY A 57 -1.01 -6.06 24.28
C GLY A 57 -0.25 -5.21 23.24
N ILE A 58 0.37 -4.11 23.67
CA ILE A 58 1.23 -3.28 22.81
C ILE A 58 2.43 -4.08 22.31
N ARG A 59 3.13 -4.82 23.21
CA ARG A 59 4.28 -5.64 22.81
C ARG A 59 3.88 -6.71 21.79
N LYS A 60 2.76 -7.41 22.03
CA LYS A 60 2.24 -8.42 21.09
C LYS A 60 1.86 -7.83 19.76
N GLN A 61 1.12 -6.72 19.74
CA GLN A 61 0.72 -6.04 18.52
C GLN A 61 1.93 -5.60 17.68
N LYS A 62 2.98 -5.08 18.32
CA LYS A 62 4.24 -4.75 17.67
C LYS A 62 4.96 -5.99 17.13
N ALA A 63 5.02 -7.06 17.91
CA ALA A 63 5.66 -8.32 17.49
C ALA A 63 4.96 -8.95 16.29
N GLU A 64 3.64 -8.88 16.21
CA GLU A 64 2.87 -9.34 15.04
C GLU A 64 3.29 -8.60 13.75
N LEU A 65 3.50 -7.27 13.80
CA LEU A 65 3.97 -6.52 12.65
C LEU A 65 5.40 -6.89 12.27
N VAL A 66 6.28 -7.01 13.27
CA VAL A 66 7.67 -7.46 13.06
C VAL A 66 7.70 -8.80 12.34
N GLU A 67 6.91 -9.79 12.77
CA GLU A 67 6.82 -11.10 12.13
C GLU A 67 6.38 -11.00 10.65
N ILE A 68 5.40 -10.15 10.36
CA ILE A 68 4.97 -9.91 8.97
C ILE A 68 6.11 -9.34 8.14
N LEU A 69 6.79 -8.32 8.65
CA LEU A 69 7.89 -7.66 7.95
C LEU A 69 9.10 -8.57 7.75
N ASP A 70 9.42 -9.42 8.73
CA ASP A 70 10.48 -10.44 8.59
C ASP A 70 10.17 -11.41 7.47
N ARG A 71 8.95 -11.94 7.42
CA ARG A 71 8.50 -12.84 6.35
C ARG A 71 8.51 -12.18 4.97
N LEU A 72 8.13 -10.90 4.87
CA LEU A 72 8.21 -10.15 3.62
C LEU A 72 9.67 -9.96 3.20
N LYS A 73 10.56 -9.64 4.11
CA LYS A 73 12.00 -9.51 3.85
C LYS A 73 12.62 -10.82 3.37
N ASP A 74 12.30 -11.93 4.04
CA ASP A 74 12.78 -13.28 3.68
C ASP A 74 12.30 -13.69 2.26
N ALA A 75 11.10 -13.22 1.88
CA ALA A 75 10.55 -13.39 0.53
C ALA A 75 11.07 -12.35 -0.49
N ASN A 76 12.10 -11.57 -0.15
CA ASN A 76 12.72 -10.54 -0.97
C ASN A 76 11.80 -9.38 -1.37
N PHE A 77 10.76 -9.07 -0.61
CA PHE A 77 10.04 -7.82 -0.76
C PHE A 77 10.91 -6.63 -0.35
N ASN A 78 10.74 -5.51 -1.02
CA ASN A 78 11.53 -4.29 -0.77
C ASN A 78 10.66 -3.05 -0.49
N THR A 79 9.34 -3.18 -0.56
CA THR A 79 8.39 -2.08 -0.34
C THR A 79 7.15 -2.60 0.37
N VAL A 80 6.70 -1.87 1.38
CA VAL A 80 5.47 -2.16 2.14
C VAL A 80 4.50 -1.00 1.98
N LEU A 81 3.29 -1.30 1.51
CA LEU A 81 2.17 -0.36 1.48
C LEU A 81 1.38 -0.56 2.77
N PHE A 82 1.75 0.19 3.82
CA PHE A 82 1.14 0.07 5.15
C PHE A 82 -0.15 0.87 5.22
N GLN A 83 -1.28 0.21 5.52
CA GLN A 83 -2.56 0.90 5.60
C GLN A 83 -2.58 1.88 6.76
N THR A 84 -2.47 3.15 6.42
CA THR A 84 -2.34 4.28 7.33
C THR A 84 -3.68 4.95 7.62
N ARG A 85 -4.55 5.00 6.62
CA ARG A 85 -5.91 5.51 6.71
C ARG A 85 -6.90 4.49 6.15
N THR A 86 -7.98 4.23 6.87
CA THR A 86 -9.00 3.26 6.46
C THR A 86 -10.29 3.92 6.00
N ARG A 87 -11.16 4.39 6.90
CA ARG A 87 -12.49 4.92 6.56
C ARG A 87 -12.84 6.15 7.40
N GLY A 88 -12.06 7.22 7.25
CA GLY A 88 -12.18 8.43 8.07
C GLY A 88 -11.61 8.23 9.47
N ASP A 89 -10.70 7.31 9.60
CA ASP A 89 -9.89 7.03 10.78
C ASP A 89 -8.51 6.50 10.37
N VAL A 90 -7.55 6.60 11.27
CA VAL A 90 -6.13 6.44 10.94
C VAL A 90 -5.39 5.53 11.93
N LEU A 91 -4.19 5.09 11.52
CA LEU A 91 -3.27 4.28 12.29
C LEU A 91 -2.00 5.07 12.65
N TYR A 92 -2.12 6.35 12.89
CA TYR A 92 -1.03 7.24 13.30
C TYR A 92 -1.57 8.37 14.19
N ARG A 93 -0.69 9.12 14.84
CA ARG A 93 -1.08 10.28 15.67
C ARG A 93 -1.49 11.46 14.81
N SER A 94 -2.77 11.51 14.44
CA SER A 94 -3.35 12.59 13.62
C SER A 94 -4.02 13.65 14.49
N LYS A 95 -4.00 14.90 13.98
CA LYS A 95 -4.80 16.02 14.48
C LYS A 95 -6.11 16.18 13.71
N ILE A 96 -6.30 15.40 12.63
CA ILE A 96 -7.39 15.54 11.66
C ILE A 96 -8.43 14.43 11.82
N GLU A 97 -7.99 13.19 11.91
CA GLU A 97 -8.85 12.01 12.02
C GLU A 97 -8.51 11.18 13.27
N PRO A 98 -9.49 10.50 13.89
CA PRO A 98 -9.28 9.72 15.10
C PRO A 98 -8.54 8.40 14.82
N PHE A 99 -7.94 7.81 15.85
CA PHE A 99 -7.43 6.46 15.77
C PHE A 99 -8.51 5.44 15.41
N ASN A 100 -8.16 4.51 14.53
CA ASN A 100 -9.02 3.37 14.20
C ASN A 100 -9.17 2.44 15.41
N SER A 101 -10.41 2.01 15.63
CA SER A 101 -10.76 1.12 16.74
C SER A 101 -10.11 -0.26 16.67
N ILE A 102 -9.57 -0.66 15.52
CA ILE A 102 -8.88 -1.94 15.37
C ILE A 102 -7.69 -2.07 16.31
N LEU A 103 -7.01 -0.94 16.58
CA LEU A 103 -5.83 -0.90 17.44
C LEU A 103 -6.11 -1.27 18.90
N THR A 104 -7.24 -0.81 19.43
CA THR A 104 -7.56 -0.93 20.86
C THR A 104 -8.89 -1.64 21.14
N GLY A 105 -9.74 -1.82 20.13
CA GLY A 105 -11.14 -2.24 20.28
C GLY A 105 -12.08 -1.12 20.72
N LYS A 106 -11.57 0.10 20.94
CA LYS A 106 -12.35 1.29 21.33
C LYS A 106 -12.13 2.39 20.30
N THR A 107 -13.22 3.03 19.87
CA THR A 107 -13.19 4.14 18.92
C THR A 107 -12.36 5.30 19.44
N ALA A 108 -11.51 5.86 18.59
CA ALA A 108 -10.66 7.02 18.85
C ALA A 108 -9.68 6.88 20.05
N ALA A 109 -9.52 5.68 20.60
CA ALA A 109 -8.62 5.44 21.72
C ALA A 109 -7.16 5.36 21.26
N ASP A 110 -6.28 6.08 21.97
CA ASP A 110 -4.84 6.02 21.75
C ASP A 110 -4.30 4.62 22.12
N PRO A 111 -3.59 3.94 21.22
CA PRO A 111 -2.99 2.62 21.48
C PRO A 111 -1.75 2.68 22.40
N GLY A 112 -1.33 3.86 22.83
CA GLY A 112 -0.14 4.04 23.67
C GLY A 112 1.20 4.09 22.90
N TYR A 113 1.15 4.04 21.56
CA TYR A 113 2.31 4.20 20.68
C TYR A 113 1.83 4.75 19.32
N ASP A 114 2.75 5.05 18.43
CA ASP A 114 2.42 5.47 17.05
C ASP A 114 2.65 4.30 16.08
N PRO A 115 1.58 3.70 15.53
CA PRO A 115 1.70 2.54 14.64
C PRO A 115 2.46 2.84 13.34
N LEU A 116 2.25 4.00 12.72
CA LEU A 116 2.94 4.36 11.48
C LEU A 116 4.42 4.61 11.72
N ALA A 117 4.77 5.37 12.75
CA ALA A 117 6.18 5.59 13.10
C ALA A 117 6.90 4.26 13.37
N PHE A 118 6.25 3.34 14.07
CA PHE A 118 6.79 2.01 14.33
C PHE A 118 6.94 1.18 13.04
N ALA A 119 5.95 1.22 12.13
CA ALA A 119 6.02 0.51 10.85
C ALA A 119 7.18 1.00 10.00
N ILE A 120 7.37 2.32 9.90
CA ILE A 120 8.48 2.95 9.16
C ILE A 120 9.83 2.49 9.73
N GLU A 121 10.01 2.63 11.04
CA GLU A 121 11.24 2.21 11.72
C GLU A 121 11.57 0.75 11.42
N GLU A 122 10.59 -0.14 11.53
CA GLU A 122 10.80 -1.58 11.31
C GLU A 122 11.01 -1.95 9.83
N CYS A 123 10.38 -1.23 8.90
CA CYS A 123 10.66 -1.38 7.46
C CYS A 123 12.09 -0.94 7.14
N HIS A 124 12.51 0.24 7.59
CA HIS A 124 13.83 0.80 7.33
C HIS A 124 14.96 -0.07 7.94
N LYS A 125 14.78 -0.63 9.14
CA LYS A 125 15.72 -1.61 9.74
C LYS A 125 15.98 -2.82 8.82
N ARG A 126 15.02 -3.17 7.97
CA ARG A 126 15.09 -4.29 7.01
C ARG A 126 15.51 -3.86 5.61
N GLY A 127 15.78 -2.56 5.40
CA GLY A 127 16.07 -2.00 4.08
C GLY A 127 14.88 -2.11 3.14
N MET A 128 13.67 -1.95 3.65
CA MET A 128 12.42 -1.87 2.90
C MET A 128 11.84 -0.46 2.97
N GLU A 129 11.26 0.01 1.87
CA GLU A 129 10.47 1.23 1.85
C GLU A 129 9.13 1.02 2.56
N CYS A 130 8.66 2.06 3.26
CA CYS A 130 7.35 2.12 3.90
C CYS A 130 6.50 3.23 3.30
N HIS A 131 5.50 2.85 2.50
CA HIS A 131 4.56 3.79 1.89
C HIS A 131 3.28 3.88 2.70
N ALA A 132 2.82 5.09 2.98
CA ALA A 132 1.55 5.34 3.64
C ALA A 132 0.38 5.03 2.68
N TRP A 133 -0.31 3.92 2.90
CA TRP A 133 -1.50 3.56 2.12
C TRP A 133 -2.75 4.21 2.71
N MET A 134 -3.39 5.08 1.94
CA MET A 134 -4.56 5.85 2.32
C MET A 134 -5.77 5.49 1.47
N VAL A 135 -6.82 4.96 2.08
CA VAL A 135 -8.14 4.83 1.45
C VAL A 135 -8.76 6.21 1.37
N ALA A 136 -8.96 6.75 0.15
CA ALA A 136 -9.26 8.17 -0.03
C ALA A 136 -10.74 8.53 0.19
N ILE A 137 -11.65 7.95 -0.57
CA ILE A 137 -13.04 8.40 -0.67
C ILE A 137 -13.99 7.76 0.36
N PRO A 138 -13.95 6.45 0.67
CA PRO A 138 -14.84 5.82 1.62
C PRO A 138 -14.67 6.34 3.06
N LEU A 139 -15.81 6.58 3.74
CA LEU A 139 -15.88 6.97 5.16
C LEU A 139 -16.53 5.87 6.02
N GLY A 140 -16.93 4.76 5.40
CA GLY A 140 -17.52 3.61 6.07
C GLY A 140 -19.04 3.61 6.16
N ASN A 141 -19.58 2.55 6.75
CA ASN A 141 -21.01 2.38 6.89
C ASN A 141 -21.59 3.21 8.04
N ARG A 142 -22.93 3.29 8.12
CA ARG A 142 -23.65 4.06 9.12
C ARG A 142 -23.24 3.71 10.55
N LYS A 143 -23.01 2.43 10.85
CA LYS A 143 -22.58 1.97 12.18
C LYS A 143 -21.19 2.48 12.52
N HIS A 144 -20.26 2.40 11.58
CA HIS A 144 -18.90 2.92 11.74
C HIS A 144 -18.90 4.42 12.04
N VAL A 145 -19.59 5.20 11.19
CA VAL A 145 -19.72 6.65 11.35
C VAL A 145 -20.40 7.02 12.68
N ALA A 146 -21.45 6.29 13.08
CA ALA A 146 -22.11 6.50 14.36
C ALA A 146 -21.18 6.23 15.56
N ASN A 147 -20.34 5.19 15.47
CA ASN A 147 -19.36 4.87 16.51
C ASN A 147 -18.27 5.96 16.64
N LEU A 148 -17.88 6.60 15.53
CA LEU A 148 -16.95 7.73 15.56
C LEU A 148 -17.57 8.98 16.21
N GLY A 149 -18.89 9.09 16.22
CA GLY A 149 -19.61 10.19 16.86
C GLY A 149 -19.15 11.56 16.34
N ASN A 150 -18.82 12.47 17.26
CA ASN A 150 -18.35 13.81 16.92
C ASN A 150 -16.96 13.84 16.25
N ALA A 151 -16.17 12.78 16.37
CA ALA A 151 -14.89 12.67 15.68
C ALA A 151 -15.04 12.29 14.20
N SER A 152 -16.24 11.91 13.77
CA SER A 152 -16.51 11.54 12.38
C SER A 152 -16.37 12.73 11.43
N VAL A 153 -15.75 12.50 10.28
CA VAL A 153 -15.69 13.47 9.17
C VAL A 153 -17.07 13.95 8.75
N THR A 154 -18.07 13.05 8.79
CA THR A 154 -19.46 13.40 8.45
C THR A 154 -20.10 14.41 9.40
N LYS A 155 -19.60 14.52 10.63
CA LYS A 155 -20.04 15.54 11.60
C LYS A 155 -19.20 16.80 11.51
N GLN A 156 -17.89 16.65 11.37
CA GLN A 156 -16.98 17.80 11.38
C GLN A 156 -16.97 18.56 10.05
N LYS A 157 -17.18 17.85 8.92
CA LYS A 157 -17.09 18.37 7.55
C LYS A 157 -18.22 17.85 6.67
N SER A 158 -19.47 17.96 7.16
CA SER A 158 -20.65 17.43 6.46
C SER A 158 -20.79 17.88 5.01
N ALA A 159 -20.36 19.11 4.69
CA ALA A 159 -20.46 19.69 3.36
C ALA A 159 -19.67 18.94 2.27
N ILE A 160 -18.63 18.18 2.66
CA ILE A 160 -17.85 17.37 1.73
C ILE A 160 -18.23 15.88 1.77
N CYS A 161 -19.27 15.49 2.50
CA CYS A 161 -19.67 14.11 2.69
C CYS A 161 -21.00 13.83 2.00
N VAL A 162 -21.11 12.67 1.35
CA VAL A 162 -22.34 12.20 0.72
C VAL A 162 -22.69 10.80 1.21
N PRO A 163 -23.96 10.57 1.58
CA PRO A 163 -24.45 9.21 1.82
C PRO A 163 -24.77 8.55 0.48
N TYR A 164 -24.40 7.28 0.35
CA TYR A 164 -24.84 6.45 -0.75
C TYR A 164 -25.17 5.05 -0.24
N LYS A 165 -26.38 4.56 -0.46
CA LYS A 165 -26.89 3.31 0.10
C LYS A 165 -26.74 3.27 1.63
N ARG A 166 -25.88 2.40 2.15
CA ARG A 166 -25.64 2.21 3.59
C ARG A 166 -24.31 2.78 4.07
N GLU A 167 -23.59 3.48 3.19
CA GLU A 167 -22.24 3.98 3.44
C GLU A 167 -22.17 5.49 3.25
N TYR A 168 -21.09 6.08 3.74
CA TYR A 168 -20.73 7.47 3.54
C TYR A 168 -19.42 7.57 2.75
N PHE A 169 -19.34 8.62 1.94
CA PHE A 169 -18.19 8.89 1.08
C PHE A 169 -17.83 10.37 1.14
N LEU A 170 -16.58 10.70 0.89
CA LEU A 170 -16.21 12.04 0.49
C LEU A 170 -16.78 12.32 -0.91
N ASN A 171 -17.23 13.54 -1.15
CA ASN A 171 -17.75 13.97 -2.46
C ASN A 171 -16.57 14.42 -3.36
N PRO A 172 -16.13 13.65 -4.34
CA PRO A 172 -14.99 14.02 -5.20
C PRO A 172 -15.27 15.24 -6.07
N GLY A 173 -16.55 15.56 -6.33
CA GLY A 173 -16.97 16.75 -7.06
C GLY A 173 -16.90 18.05 -6.24
N ASN A 174 -16.67 17.98 -4.92
CA ASN A 174 -16.52 19.15 -4.09
C ASN A 174 -15.02 19.53 -3.97
N PRO A 175 -14.61 20.75 -4.39
CA PRO A 175 -13.21 21.17 -4.30
C PRO A 175 -12.61 21.08 -2.88
N ALA A 176 -13.42 21.29 -1.85
CA ALA A 176 -12.96 21.18 -0.46
C ALA A 176 -12.58 19.72 -0.05
N THR A 177 -13.03 18.71 -0.80
CA THR A 177 -12.59 17.33 -0.62
C THR A 177 -11.12 17.17 -0.94
N LYS A 178 -10.64 17.78 -2.04
CA LYS A 178 -9.22 17.78 -2.40
C LYS A 178 -8.38 18.41 -1.29
N GLU A 179 -8.80 19.58 -0.80
CA GLU A 179 -8.06 20.29 0.26
C GLU A 179 -8.02 19.46 1.55
N TYR A 180 -9.12 18.77 1.86
CA TYR A 180 -9.18 17.88 3.02
C TYR A 180 -8.20 16.68 2.86
N LEU A 181 -8.22 15.99 1.73
CA LEU A 181 -7.29 14.88 1.46
C LEU A 181 -5.83 15.35 1.45
N MET A 182 -5.57 16.52 0.85
CA MET A 182 -4.23 17.12 0.87
C MET A 182 -3.75 17.48 2.27
N SER A 183 -4.67 17.85 3.19
CA SER A 183 -4.31 18.12 4.59
C SER A 183 -3.81 16.84 5.30
N LEU A 184 -4.42 15.68 5.01
CA LEU A 184 -4.00 14.38 5.54
C LEU A 184 -2.64 13.95 4.97
N VAL A 185 -2.43 14.12 3.66
CA VAL A 185 -1.13 13.85 3.02
C VAL A 185 -0.05 14.70 3.64
N ARG A 186 -0.31 16.02 3.73
CA ARG A 186 0.65 16.97 4.32
C ARG A 186 0.99 16.58 5.77
N GLU A 187 -0.02 16.22 6.58
CA GLU A 187 0.21 15.77 7.94
C GLU A 187 1.15 14.55 8.00
N VAL A 188 1.00 13.59 7.08
CA VAL A 188 1.85 12.40 7.03
C VAL A 188 3.27 12.75 6.57
N VAL A 189 3.43 13.45 5.45
CA VAL A 189 4.76 13.72 4.89
C VAL A 189 5.57 14.73 5.70
N GLU A 190 4.92 15.60 6.48
CA GLU A 190 5.60 16.55 7.37
C GLU A 190 6.04 15.92 8.70
N LYS A 191 5.35 14.86 9.15
CA LYS A 191 5.60 14.25 10.47
C LYS A 191 6.38 12.95 10.42
N TYR A 192 6.34 12.23 9.30
CA TYR A 192 6.86 10.88 9.20
C TYR A 192 7.81 10.76 8.01
N ASP A 193 8.85 9.96 8.19
CA ASP A 193 9.83 9.62 7.15
C ASP A 193 9.30 8.48 6.27
N VAL A 194 8.12 8.73 5.63
CA VAL A 194 7.55 7.78 4.67
C VAL A 194 8.26 7.90 3.33
N ASP A 195 8.51 6.77 2.68
CA ASP A 195 9.15 6.72 1.35
C ASP A 195 8.16 7.08 0.23
N GLY A 196 6.86 7.02 0.52
CA GLY A 196 5.82 7.40 -0.43
C GLY A 196 4.43 7.43 0.18
N VAL A 197 3.47 7.93 -0.62
CA VAL A 197 2.04 7.90 -0.30
C VAL A 197 1.32 7.16 -1.42
N HIS A 198 0.51 6.19 -1.06
CA HIS A 198 -0.31 5.40 -1.98
C HIS A 198 -1.79 5.66 -1.72
N PHE A 199 -2.51 6.09 -2.74
CA PHE A 199 -3.96 6.26 -2.68
C PHE A 199 -4.69 5.05 -3.24
N ASP A 200 -5.79 4.71 -2.58
CA ASP A 200 -6.69 3.65 -2.95
C ASP A 200 -8.14 4.13 -2.83
N TYR A 201 -9.05 3.54 -3.62
CA TYR A 201 -10.48 3.93 -3.65
C TYR A 201 -10.69 5.43 -3.95
N LEU A 202 -10.09 5.89 -5.08
CA LEU A 202 -10.29 7.22 -5.63
C LEU A 202 -11.59 7.34 -6.44
#